data_2526b20156acbd1544e8144437c702e3
#
_entry.id   2526b20156acbd1544e8144437c702e3
#
_cell.length_a   1.000
_cell.length_b   1.000
_cell.length_c   1.000
_cell.angle_alpha   90.00
_cell.angle_beta   90.00
_cell.angle_gamma   90.00
#
_symmetry.space_group_name_H-M   'P 1'
#
loop_
_entity.id
_entity.type
_entity.pdbx_description
1 polymer ?
#
loop_
_entity_poly.entity_id
_entity_poly.type
_entity_poly.pdbx_seq_one_letter_code
_entity_poly.pdbx_strand_id
1 'polypeptide(L)'
;MKKHNFYAGPSILSEYTIQHTIDAIRDFDGMGLSLLEVSHRSKQFVSVINEASSLVKELLDVPEGYSVLWLGGGASMQFAMVPYNLLRTKAAYLETGVWASNAVKEARLFGEVDVVASSKDANFSYVPSDFVIPADADYFHYTSNNTIYGT
;
A
#
# COMPACT_ATOMS: atom_id res chain seq x y z
N MET A 1 13.22 -16.87 -23.90
CA MET A 1 12.70 -15.49 -24.09
C MET A 1 11.80 -15.17 -22.91
N LYS A 2 12.05 -14.10 -22.15
CA LYS A 2 11.23 -13.67 -20.99
C LYS A 2 9.88 -13.16 -21.55
N LYS A 3 8.76 -13.61 -20.97
CA LYS A 3 7.43 -13.13 -21.35
C LYS A 3 7.18 -11.72 -20.83
N HIS A 4 6.43 -10.91 -21.56
CA HIS A 4 5.94 -9.64 -21.06
C HIS A 4 4.84 -9.92 -20.03
N ASN A 5 4.97 -9.31 -18.85
CA ASN A 5 4.02 -9.43 -17.75
C ASN A 5 3.44 -8.04 -17.43
N PHE A 6 2.12 -7.92 -17.52
CA PHE A 6 1.36 -6.69 -17.24
C PHE A 6 0.42 -6.85 -16.04
N TYR A 7 0.66 -7.84 -15.18
CA TYR A 7 -0.11 -7.98 -13.95
C TYR A 7 0.13 -6.78 -13.01
N ALA A 8 -0.95 -6.31 -12.40
CA ALA A 8 -0.91 -5.19 -11.46
C ALA A 8 -0.17 -5.52 -10.15
N GLY A 9 -0.22 -6.80 -9.75
CA GLY A 9 0.49 -7.32 -8.59
C GLY A 9 0.16 -8.81 -8.35
N PRO A 10 1.17 -9.65 -8.12
CA PRO A 10 2.61 -9.40 -8.26
C PRO A 10 2.98 -8.99 -9.68
N SER A 11 3.80 -7.97 -9.82
CA SER A 11 4.22 -7.45 -11.11
C SER A 11 5.58 -8.00 -11.56
N ILE A 12 6.08 -7.52 -12.69
CA ILE A 12 7.39 -7.91 -13.18
C ILE A 12 8.50 -7.36 -12.26
N LEU A 13 9.47 -8.21 -11.96
CA LEU A 13 10.70 -7.83 -11.28
C LEU A 13 11.86 -7.68 -12.28
N SER A 14 12.81 -6.81 -11.99
CA SER A 14 14.04 -6.69 -12.78
C SER A 14 14.88 -7.96 -12.66
N GLU A 15 15.69 -8.25 -13.68
CA GLU A 15 16.64 -9.37 -13.63
C GLU A 15 17.64 -9.20 -12.48
N TYR A 16 18.06 -7.97 -12.22
CA TYR A 16 18.90 -7.61 -11.08
C TYR A 16 18.27 -8.07 -9.76
N THR A 17 17.01 -7.71 -9.51
CA THR A 17 16.30 -8.08 -8.28
C THR A 17 16.16 -9.60 -8.14
N ILE A 18 15.82 -10.28 -9.24
CA ILE A 18 15.69 -11.74 -9.24
C ILE A 18 17.01 -12.41 -8.89
N GLN A 19 18.13 -12.01 -9.54
CA GLN A 19 19.42 -12.60 -9.30
C GLN A 19 19.91 -12.38 -7.87
N HIS A 20 19.80 -11.15 -7.36
CA HIS A 20 20.21 -10.86 -5.97
C HIS A 20 19.35 -11.58 -4.94
N THR A 21 18.07 -11.80 -5.23
CA THR A 21 17.21 -12.63 -4.37
C THR A 21 17.66 -14.09 -4.34
N ILE A 22 18.01 -14.65 -5.52
CA ILE A 22 18.54 -16.03 -5.60
C ILE A 22 19.84 -16.15 -4.79
N ASP A 23 20.75 -15.19 -4.93
CA ASP A 23 22.03 -15.21 -4.22
C ASP A 23 21.82 -15.08 -2.70
N ALA A 24 20.92 -14.21 -2.25
CA ALA A 24 20.57 -14.08 -0.83
C ALA A 24 19.89 -15.34 -0.25
N ILE A 25 19.13 -16.07 -1.06
CA ILE A 25 18.52 -17.35 -0.62
C ILE A 25 19.61 -18.43 -0.49
N ARG A 26 20.65 -18.40 -1.31
CA ARG A 26 21.76 -19.36 -1.23
C ARG A 26 22.69 -19.08 -0.08
N ASP A 27 23.10 -17.84 0.07
CA ASP A 27 24.03 -17.40 1.11
C ASP A 27 23.84 -15.89 1.36
N PHE A 28 23.16 -15.56 2.46
CA PHE A 28 22.89 -14.19 2.81
C PHE A 28 24.11 -13.52 3.44
N ASP A 29 24.65 -12.52 2.75
CA ASP A 29 25.78 -11.70 3.22
C ASP A 29 27.03 -12.51 3.60
N GLY A 30 27.28 -13.64 2.93
CA GLY A 30 28.43 -14.51 3.21
C GLY A 30 28.40 -15.23 4.56
N MET A 31 27.20 -15.33 5.17
CA MET A 31 27.03 -15.94 6.49
C MET A 31 27.00 -17.47 6.48
N GLY A 32 26.95 -18.10 5.31
CA GLY A 32 26.72 -19.53 5.17
C GLY A 32 25.28 -19.95 5.54
N LEU A 33 24.35 -19.00 5.58
CA LEU A 33 22.93 -19.19 5.87
C LEU A 33 22.08 -18.54 4.78
N SER A 34 20.92 -19.15 4.49
CA SER A 34 19.91 -18.53 3.64
C SER A 34 19.27 -17.32 4.34
N LEU A 35 18.89 -16.29 3.55
CA LEU A 35 18.02 -15.21 4.06
C LEU A 35 16.77 -15.75 4.78
N LEU A 36 16.24 -16.90 4.36
CA LEU A 36 15.05 -17.54 4.96
C LEU A 36 15.32 -18.12 6.35
N GLU A 37 16.58 -18.31 6.73
CA GLU A 37 17.03 -18.87 8.01
C GLU A 37 17.52 -17.80 8.99
N VAL A 38 17.72 -16.57 8.50
CA VAL A 38 18.30 -15.47 9.28
C VAL A 38 17.21 -14.74 10.07
N SER A 39 17.49 -14.51 11.35
CA SER A 39 16.58 -13.72 12.20
C SER A 39 16.43 -12.28 11.72
N HIS A 40 15.19 -11.79 11.69
CA HIS A 40 14.92 -10.37 11.43
C HIS A 40 15.57 -9.39 12.43
N ARG A 41 16.13 -9.90 13.54
CA ARG A 41 16.88 -9.13 14.55
C ARG A 41 18.39 -9.19 14.34
N SER A 42 18.89 -9.97 13.38
CA SER A 42 20.31 -10.00 13.06
C SER A 42 20.77 -8.64 12.55
N LYS A 43 22.04 -8.31 12.79
CA LYS A 43 22.63 -7.05 12.31
C LYS A 43 22.53 -6.91 10.79
N GLN A 44 22.75 -7.98 10.07
CA GLN A 44 22.71 -8.03 8.61
C GLN A 44 21.30 -7.73 8.09
N PHE A 45 20.28 -8.37 8.65
CA PHE A 45 18.89 -8.11 8.25
C PHE A 45 18.44 -6.69 8.61
N VAL A 46 18.79 -6.23 9.82
CA VAL A 46 18.50 -4.84 10.24
C VAL A 46 19.16 -3.82 9.32
N SER A 47 20.39 -4.08 8.85
CA SER A 47 21.07 -3.23 7.88
C SER A 47 20.28 -3.12 6.58
N VAL A 48 19.77 -4.24 6.04
CA VAL A 48 18.95 -4.26 4.81
C VAL A 48 17.65 -3.46 4.99
N ILE A 49 16.96 -3.63 6.11
CA ILE A 49 15.70 -2.89 6.37
C ILE A 49 15.95 -1.39 6.53
N ASN A 50 17.04 -1.01 7.19
CA ASN A 50 17.42 0.39 7.33
C ASN A 50 17.75 1.02 5.97
N GLU A 51 18.53 0.32 5.13
CA GLU A 51 18.84 0.75 3.79
C GLU A 51 17.57 0.88 2.93
N ALA A 52 16.69 -0.13 2.95
CA ALA A 52 15.43 -0.07 2.23
C ALA A 52 14.56 1.12 2.67
N SER A 53 14.50 1.40 3.98
CA SER A 53 13.77 2.55 4.51
C SER A 53 14.38 3.88 4.08
N SER A 54 15.72 3.97 4.04
CA SER A 54 16.43 5.16 3.56
C SER A 54 16.20 5.39 2.07
N LEU A 55 16.27 4.32 1.25
CA LEU A 55 16.00 4.39 -0.19
C LEU A 55 14.55 4.82 -0.49
N VAL A 56 13.56 4.34 0.27
CA VAL A 56 12.18 4.80 0.12
C VAL A 56 12.07 6.31 0.40
N LYS A 57 12.73 6.79 1.45
CA LYS A 57 12.73 8.22 1.77
C LYS A 57 13.39 9.06 0.69
N GLU A 58 14.52 8.62 0.19
CA GLU A 58 15.24 9.28 -0.90
C GLU A 58 14.44 9.33 -2.19
N LEU A 59 13.93 8.17 -2.66
CA LEU A 59 13.23 8.05 -3.94
C LEU A 59 11.87 8.77 -3.98
N LEU A 60 11.21 8.90 -2.82
CA LEU A 60 9.91 9.57 -2.71
C LEU A 60 10.02 10.99 -2.14
N ASP A 61 11.24 11.49 -1.94
CA ASP A 61 11.50 12.81 -1.35
C ASP A 61 10.70 13.03 -0.05
N VAL A 62 10.73 12.00 0.84
CA VAL A 62 9.94 12.02 2.08
C VAL A 62 10.50 13.05 3.05
N PRO A 63 9.69 14.05 3.49
CA PRO A 63 10.16 15.11 4.36
C PRO A 63 10.65 14.61 5.72
N GLU A 64 11.46 15.44 6.39
CA GLU A 64 11.82 15.20 7.78
C GLU A 64 10.57 15.12 8.67
N GLY A 65 10.60 14.27 9.70
CA GLY A 65 9.48 14.04 10.59
C GLY A 65 8.56 12.88 10.18
N TYR A 66 8.70 12.34 8.94
CA TYR A 66 7.96 11.17 8.50
C TYR A 66 8.74 9.88 8.71
N SER A 67 8.01 8.80 8.98
CA SER A 67 8.56 7.46 9.15
C SER A 67 8.07 6.51 8.08
N VAL A 68 8.94 5.61 7.61
CA VAL A 68 8.57 4.47 6.76
C VAL A 68 8.20 3.29 7.66
N LEU A 69 7.01 2.73 7.46
CA LEU A 69 6.51 1.57 8.20
C LEU A 69 6.32 0.39 7.25
N TRP A 70 6.92 -0.73 7.58
CA TRP A 70 6.78 -1.99 6.85
C TRP A 70 5.69 -2.84 7.53
N LEU A 71 4.46 -2.79 6.99
CA LEU A 71 3.30 -3.42 7.57
C LEU A 71 2.87 -4.65 6.76
N GLY A 72 2.48 -5.70 7.45
CA GLY A 72 1.88 -6.88 6.84
C GLY A 72 0.41 -6.67 6.47
N GLY A 73 -0.16 -7.59 5.69
CA GLY A 73 -1.59 -7.63 5.36
C GLY A 73 -2.01 -6.85 4.11
N GLY A 74 -1.07 -6.18 3.43
CA GLY A 74 -1.33 -5.44 2.18
C GLY A 74 -2.36 -4.33 2.35
N ALA A 75 -2.89 -3.82 1.23
CA ALA A 75 -3.89 -2.76 1.21
C ALA A 75 -5.21 -3.16 1.90
N SER A 76 -5.58 -4.43 1.86
CA SER A 76 -6.81 -4.90 2.53
C SER A 76 -6.76 -4.69 4.04
N MET A 77 -5.62 -4.94 4.68
CA MET A 77 -5.46 -4.65 6.11
C MET A 77 -5.43 -3.13 6.37
N GLN A 78 -4.89 -2.33 5.46
CA GLN A 78 -4.89 -0.87 5.59
C GLN A 78 -6.30 -0.29 5.59
N PHE A 79 -7.26 -0.90 4.88
CA PHE A 79 -8.66 -0.47 4.92
C PHE A 79 -9.27 -0.53 6.32
N ALA A 80 -8.79 -1.44 7.18
CA ALA A 80 -9.17 -1.51 8.59
C ALA A 80 -8.25 -0.66 9.48
N MET A 81 -6.93 -0.63 9.22
CA MET A 81 -5.98 0.11 10.04
C MET A 81 -6.21 1.63 10.02
N VAL A 82 -6.56 2.19 8.86
CA VAL A 82 -6.81 3.63 8.72
C VAL A 82 -7.98 4.06 9.61
N PRO A 83 -9.20 3.51 9.48
CA PRO A 83 -10.30 3.90 10.35
C PRO A 83 -10.06 3.54 11.82
N TYR A 84 -9.43 2.41 12.13
CA TYR A 84 -9.09 2.05 13.50
C TYR A 84 -8.26 3.12 14.21
N ASN A 85 -7.35 3.77 13.50
CA ASN A 85 -6.46 4.79 14.07
C ASN A 85 -7.01 6.22 13.96
N LEU A 86 -7.74 6.55 12.89
CA LEU A 86 -8.06 7.93 12.55
C LEU A 86 -9.55 8.28 12.69
N LEU A 87 -10.47 7.31 12.56
CA LEU A 87 -11.91 7.58 12.62
C LEU A 87 -12.33 7.82 14.07
N ARG A 88 -12.84 9.01 14.35
CA ARG A 88 -13.36 9.43 15.66
C ARG A 88 -14.86 9.61 15.61
N THR A 89 -15.33 10.30 14.58
CA THR A 89 -16.73 10.65 14.36
C THR A 89 -17.20 10.23 12.98
N LYS A 90 -16.63 10.84 11.93
CA LYS A 90 -17.03 10.65 10.55
C LYS A 90 -15.83 10.73 9.61
N ALA A 91 -15.82 9.92 8.57
CA ALA A 91 -14.81 9.99 7.50
C ALA A 91 -15.48 10.18 6.14
N ALA A 92 -14.78 10.88 5.23
CA ALA A 92 -15.20 11.08 3.85
C ALA A 92 -14.45 10.15 2.91
N TYR A 93 -15.16 9.54 1.96
CA TYR A 93 -14.60 8.57 1.01
C TYR A 93 -14.98 8.89 -0.42
N LEU A 94 -14.02 8.72 -1.33
CA LEU A 94 -14.25 8.72 -2.79
C LEU A 94 -14.32 7.28 -3.30
N GLU A 95 -15.46 6.87 -3.87
CA GLU A 95 -15.69 5.50 -4.34
C GLU A 95 -15.51 5.39 -5.85
N THR A 96 -14.33 4.96 -6.30
CA THR A 96 -13.94 4.88 -7.71
C THR A 96 -13.58 3.48 -8.20
N GLY A 97 -13.92 2.44 -7.45
CA GLY A 97 -13.65 1.05 -7.84
C GLY A 97 -13.93 0.05 -6.73
N VAL A 98 -13.66 -1.23 -7.01
CA VAL A 98 -13.86 -2.32 -6.05
C VAL A 98 -13.05 -2.11 -4.77
N TRP A 99 -11.80 -1.71 -4.90
CA TRP A 99 -10.95 -1.49 -3.71
C TRP A 99 -11.42 -0.30 -2.88
N ALA A 100 -11.87 0.77 -3.52
CA ALA A 100 -12.50 1.89 -2.84
C ALA A 100 -13.80 1.45 -2.12
N SER A 101 -14.65 0.65 -2.78
CA SER A 101 -15.87 0.09 -2.15
C SER A 101 -15.54 -0.80 -0.95
N ASN A 102 -14.45 -1.58 -1.02
CA ASN A 102 -14.01 -2.41 0.11
C ASN A 102 -13.49 -1.53 1.26
N ALA A 103 -12.74 -0.48 0.97
CA ALA A 103 -12.29 0.47 1.99
C ALA A 103 -13.47 1.12 2.72
N VAL A 104 -14.54 1.53 1.99
CA VAL A 104 -15.78 2.05 2.57
C VAL A 104 -16.45 1.04 3.49
N LYS A 105 -16.53 -0.25 3.06
CA LYS A 105 -17.13 -1.31 3.88
C LYS A 105 -16.41 -1.52 5.19
N GLU A 106 -15.08 -1.59 5.14
CA GLU A 106 -14.25 -1.76 6.35
C GLU A 106 -14.38 -0.56 7.28
N ALA A 107 -14.32 0.67 6.76
CA ALA A 107 -14.44 1.87 7.58
C ALA A 107 -15.80 1.96 8.32
N ARG A 108 -16.88 1.51 7.69
CA ARG A 108 -18.23 1.48 8.31
C ARG A 108 -18.34 0.58 9.55
N LEU A 109 -17.38 -0.32 9.77
CA LEU A 109 -17.31 -1.12 10.99
C LEU A 109 -16.80 -0.31 12.20
N PHE A 110 -16.19 0.85 11.96
CA PHE A 110 -15.57 1.68 12.99
C PHE A 110 -16.32 2.99 13.26
N GLY A 111 -17.15 3.46 12.33
CA GLY A 111 -17.91 4.70 12.51
C GLY A 111 -18.68 5.14 11.28
N GLU A 112 -19.07 6.41 11.26
CA GLU A 112 -19.83 7.00 10.17
C GLU A 112 -18.94 7.24 8.95
N VAL A 113 -19.44 6.88 7.77
CA VAL A 113 -18.72 7.05 6.49
C VAL A 113 -19.63 7.74 5.49
N ASP A 114 -19.20 8.92 5.06
CA ASP A 114 -19.82 9.70 4.00
C ASP A 114 -19.11 9.40 2.68
N VAL A 115 -19.82 8.82 1.71
CA VAL A 115 -19.32 8.63 0.35
C VAL A 115 -19.63 9.90 -0.42
N VAL A 116 -18.66 10.82 -0.46
CA VAL A 116 -18.83 12.16 -1.04
C VAL A 116 -19.01 12.16 -2.55
N ALA A 117 -18.50 11.16 -3.24
CA ALA A 117 -18.77 10.90 -4.66
C ALA A 117 -18.49 9.44 -5.01
N SER A 118 -19.17 8.94 -6.03
CA SER A 118 -19.02 7.58 -6.55
C SER A 118 -19.21 7.57 -8.06
N SER A 119 -18.41 6.78 -8.77
CA SER A 119 -18.60 6.49 -10.20
C SER A 119 -19.18 5.10 -10.46
N LYS A 120 -19.84 4.52 -9.46
CA LYS A 120 -20.44 3.18 -9.54
C LYS A 120 -21.59 3.10 -10.55
N ASP A 121 -22.30 4.19 -10.76
CA ASP A 121 -23.38 4.37 -11.75
C ASP A 121 -22.90 4.07 -13.17
N ALA A 122 -21.64 4.41 -13.49
CA ALA A 122 -20.99 4.14 -14.76
C ALA A 122 -19.96 3.01 -14.69
N ASN A 123 -20.16 2.05 -13.79
CA ASN A 123 -19.25 0.92 -13.59
C ASN A 123 -17.78 1.34 -13.38
N PHE A 124 -17.58 2.43 -12.62
CA PHE A 124 -16.26 2.97 -12.28
C PHE A 124 -15.38 3.36 -13.49
N SER A 125 -16.00 3.82 -14.58
CA SER A 125 -15.29 4.19 -15.81
C SER A 125 -14.74 5.63 -15.81
N TYR A 126 -14.96 6.39 -14.74
CA TYR A 126 -14.45 7.77 -14.59
C TYR A 126 -14.11 8.05 -13.12
N VAL A 127 -13.36 9.13 -12.90
CA VAL A 127 -13.08 9.68 -11.57
C VAL A 127 -13.92 10.94 -11.38
N PRO A 128 -14.81 11.00 -10.37
CA PRO A 128 -15.57 12.21 -10.08
C PRO A 128 -14.64 13.38 -9.72
N SER A 129 -14.96 14.57 -10.20
CA SER A 129 -14.23 15.83 -9.90
C SER A 129 -15.05 16.80 -9.05
N ASP A 130 -16.38 16.71 -9.14
CA ASP A 130 -17.29 17.66 -8.50
C ASP A 130 -17.83 17.07 -7.19
N PHE A 131 -17.08 17.22 -6.10
CA PHE A 131 -17.49 16.85 -4.76
C PHE A 131 -16.90 17.79 -3.71
N VAL A 132 -17.52 17.84 -2.55
CA VAL A 132 -17.05 18.61 -1.40
C VAL A 132 -16.71 17.67 -0.27
N ILE A 133 -15.50 17.82 0.28
CA ILE A 133 -15.10 17.10 1.50
C ILE A 133 -15.70 17.85 2.69
N PRO A 134 -16.51 17.18 3.54
CA PRO A 134 -17.06 17.81 4.73
C PRO A 134 -15.94 18.31 5.67
N ALA A 135 -16.07 19.55 6.13
CA ALA A 135 -15.08 20.16 7.02
C ALA A 135 -14.99 19.47 8.41
N ASP A 136 -16.01 18.73 8.78
CA ASP A 136 -16.13 17.96 10.02
C ASP A 136 -15.71 16.49 9.87
N ALA A 137 -15.18 16.09 8.70
CA ALA A 137 -14.62 14.77 8.51
C ALA A 137 -13.25 14.64 9.18
N ASP A 138 -13.03 13.55 9.93
CA ASP A 138 -11.75 13.24 10.58
C ASP A 138 -10.63 13.05 9.54
N TYR A 139 -10.97 12.48 8.38
CA TYR A 139 -10.08 12.34 7.24
C TYR A 139 -10.85 12.13 5.94
N PHE A 140 -10.16 12.33 4.82
CA PHE A 140 -10.63 11.97 3.48
C PHE A 140 -9.80 10.81 2.93
N HIS A 141 -10.48 9.79 2.42
CA HIS A 141 -9.86 8.62 1.82
C HIS A 141 -10.20 8.50 0.33
N TYR A 142 -9.18 8.26 -0.47
CA TYR A 142 -9.34 7.81 -1.85
C TYR A 142 -8.40 6.63 -2.13
N THR A 143 -8.78 5.77 -3.06
CA THR A 143 -7.95 4.65 -3.52
C THR A 143 -7.23 5.08 -4.77
N SER A 144 -5.91 5.28 -4.67
CA SER A 144 -5.09 5.82 -5.77
C SER A 144 -5.01 4.90 -7.00
N ASN A 145 -5.23 3.60 -6.81
CA ASN A 145 -5.11 2.59 -7.87
C ASN A 145 -6.19 1.51 -7.73
N ASN A 146 -7.28 1.65 -8.46
CA ASN A 146 -8.28 0.59 -8.59
C ASN A 146 -7.88 -0.36 -9.72
N THR A 147 -7.01 -1.31 -9.44
CA THR A 147 -6.33 -2.18 -10.40
C THR A 147 -7.24 -3.07 -11.26
N ILE A 148 -8.53 -3.22 -10.89
CA ILE A 148 -9.52 -3.97 -11.66
C ILE A 148 -10.14 -3.10 -12.75
N TYR A 149 -10.46 -1.84 -12.45
CA TYR A 149 -11.13 -0.91 -13.37
C TYR A 149 -10.18 0.09 -14.03
N GLY A 150 -9.00 0.29 -13.46
CA GLY A 150 -7.99 1.22 -13.99
C GLY A 150 -8.22 2.69 -13.60
N THR A 151 -9.01 2.93 -12.56
CA THR A 151 -9.31 4.26 -12.01
C THR A 151 -8.50 4.52 -10.74
#